data_f37bd43fd11e8494d52ad1f06f3b4db5
#
_entry.id   f37bd43fd11e8494d52ad1f06f3b4db5
#
_cell.length_a   1.000
_cell.length_b   1.000
_cell.length_c   1.000
_cell.angle_alpha   90.00
_cell.angle_beta   90.00
_cell.angle_gamma   90.00
#
_symmetry.space_group_name_H-M   'P 1'
#
loop_
_entity.id
_entity.type
_entity.pdbx_description
1 polymer ?
#
loop_
_entity_poly.entity_id
_entity_poly.type
_entity_poly.pdbx_seq_one_letter_code
_entity_poly.pdbx_strand_id
1 'polypeptide(L)'
;MKVFQLCLSLSTTAIFGCREQHKTIPVTLTPDYEKGVSFLNRQNDSAYYYLNKAATSSKDSLQIAQAYNVMAVIQSREGDYYGGQESLLTSLKYLNEQRENDQYCLVADYNELGSNSLNLKNYDAALAYYDRALKFAKDDGAKSIAANNKAVAYQKKGQYAQAISIYESIITRSKLEKKEYARVLSNLARARWLRDSGYRAAPNLLTALKIRKEENDNWGLNASYAHLADYYTHSRPDSALIYARDMYAVARRLESPDDELEALQKLIILGPSKDLKQYFRQYQHLKDSLETVRNSAKNQFALIRYDAEKSKTDNLRLQQENTEKKAEILQQRVSTYGAILAFIIAVWWGIVWNRRRKQKDRLKMSKKVHDVVANGLYRIMTEIEHRASVDKEQLLDKIEVLYKQSRDISYEQTSSFGDDFHTMVSRLLMPFGQSDTKVLIIGNDKILWDDVQAKVKKELEPILLELMINMKKHSSARNVIVRFEREGNQLKVQYTDDGVGFPTDFRYANGLTNTENRIAAVAGRIIFDRNTPTGVKIRIYLPNV
;
A
#
# COMPACT_ATOMS: atom_id res chain seq x y z
N MET A 1 44.28 -21.69 12.85
CA MET A 1 44.04 -20.81 11.68
C MET A 1 44.72 -21.26 10.37
N LYS A 2 45.52 -22.31 10.33
CA LYS A 2 46.20 -22.77 9.11
C LYS A 2 45.64 -24.12 8.54
N VAL A 3 44.70 -24.77 9.23
CA VAL A 3 44.07 -26.03 8.79
C VAL A 3 42.82 -25.81 7.91
N PHE A 4 42.36 -24.55 7.84
CA PHE A 4 41.12 -24.16 7.15
C PHE A 4 41.26 -24.02 5.63
N GLN A 5 42.49 -24.08 5.11
CA GLN A 5 42.77 -23.85 3.70
C GLN A 5 42.80 -25.13 2.84
N LEU A 6 42.86 -26.33 3.45
CA LEU A 6 43.16 -27.54 2.67
C LEU A 6 41.94 -28.42 2.32
N CYS A 7 40.86 -28.38 3.12
CA CYS A 7 39.63 -29.14 2.76
C CYS A 7 38.72 -28.40 1.78
N LEU A 8 38.91 -27.09 1.62
CA LEU A 8 38.27 -26.28 0.60
C LEU A 8 38.89 -26.46 -0.81
N SER A 9 40.00 -27.17 -0.91
CA SER A 9 40.84 -27.15 -2.13
C SER A 9 40.32 -27.96 -3.33
N LEU A 10 39.28 -28.77 -3.18
CA LEU A 10 38.71 -29.51 -4.33
C LEU A 10 37.38 -29.00 -4.85
N SER A 11 36.63 -28.28 -4.03
CA SER A 11 35.45 -27.50 -4.48
C SER A 11 35.57 -25.99 -4.20
N THR A 12 36.51 -25.58 -3.34
CA THR A 12 36.71 -24.18 -2.95
C THR A 12 37.76 -23.43 -3.77
N THR A 13 38.61 -24.12 -4.52
CA THR A 13 39.45 -23.46 -5.54
C THR A 13 38.59 -22.79 -6.61
N ALA A 14 37.42 -23.32 -6.91
CA ALA A 14 36.47 -22.65 -7.79
C ALA A 14 35.82 -21.40 -7.16
N ILE A 15 35.66 -21.36 -5.83
CA ILE A 15 35.01 -20.24 -5.12
C ILE A 15 36.04 -19.15 -4.73
N PHE A 16 37.27 -19.51 -4.40
CA PHE A 16 38.32 -18.57 -4.01
C PHE A 16 39.27 -18.14 -5.15
N GLY A 17 39.29 -18.86 -6.27
CA GLY A 17 40.03 -18.43 -7.47
C GLY A 17 39.49 -17.15 -8.12
N CYS A 18 38.29 -16.71 -7.76
CA CYS A 18 37.75 -15.41 -8.16
C CYS A 18 38.42 -14.21 -7.46
N ARG A 19 39.38 -14.39 -6.53
CA ARG A 19 39.91 -13.31 -5.71
C ARG A 19 41.18 -12.65 -6.22
N GLU A 20 41.82 -13.19 -7.23
CA GLU A 20 43.05 -12.61 -7.80
C GLU A 20 42.93 -12.49 -9.32
N GLN A 21 42.80 -11.31 -9.81
CA GLN A 21 43.04 -10.81 -11.18
C GLN A 21 41.83 -10.41 -12.06
N HIS A 22 40.78 -9.85 -11.55
CA HIS A 22 40.03 -8.86 -12.36
C HIS A 22 39.49 -7.77 -11.46
N LYS A 23 39.62 -6.51 -11.88
CA LYS A 23 38.93 -5.36 -11.28
C LYS A 23 37.40 -5.55 -11.48
N THR A 24 36.80 -6.42 -10.69
CA THR A 24 35.37 -6.56 -10.56
C THR A 24 34.93 -5.64 -9.42
N ILE A 25 33.88 -4.91 -9.64
CA ILE A 25 33.14 -4.20 -8.57
C ILE A 25 32.98 -5.21 -7.43
N PRO A 26 33.42 -4.89 -6.20
CA PRO A 26 33.28 -5.83 -5.10
C PRO A 26 31.80 -6.13 -4.92
N VAL A 27 31.39 -7.34 -5.21
CA VAL A 27 30.08 -7.86 -4.83
C VAL A 27 30.04 -7.79 -3.32
N THR A 28 29.27 -6.89 -2.75
CA THR A 28 29.04 -6.83 -1.31
C THR A 28 28.24 -8.07 -0.93
N LEU A 29 28.95 -9.07 -0.42
CA LEU A 29 28.32 -10.30 0.05
C LEU A 29 27.33 -9.95 1.16
N THR A 30 26.16 -10.55 1.12
CA THR A 30 25.18 -10.34 2.19
C THR A 30 25.70 -10.97 3.49
N PRO A 31 25.42 -10.38 4.65
CA PRO A 31 25.84 -10.93 5.96
C PRO A 31 25.40 -12.40 6.13
N ASP A 32 24.23 -12.76 5.63
CA ASP A 32 23.73 -14.13 5.71
C ASP A 32 24.58 -15.11 4.85
N TYR A 33 25.07 -14.68 3.68
CA TYR A 33 25.96 -15.49 2.85
C TYR A 33 27.31 -15.74 3.55
N GLU A 34 27.94 -14.68 4.08
CA GLU A 34 29.21 -14.80 4.84
C GLU A 34 29.04 -15.71 6.04
N LYS A 35 27.93 -15.57 6.75
CA LYS A 35 27.60 -16.41 7.90
C LYS A 35 27.40 -17.86 7.50
N GLY A 36 26.68 -18.12 6.41
CA GLY A 36 26.51 -19.46 5.85
C GLY A 36 27.86 -20.13 5.52
N VAL A 37 28.73 -19.40 4.82
CA VAL A 37 30.08 -19.89 4.49
C VAL A 37 30.93 -20.17 5.73
N SER A 38 30.78 -19.36 6.80
CA SER A 38 31.54 -19.55 8.05
C SER A 38 31.19 -20.85 8.80
N PHE A 39 30.00 -21.40 8.59
CA PHE A 39 29.55 -22.67 9.18
C PHE A 39 29.93 -23.91 8.36
N LEU A 40 30.43 -23.75 7.12
CA LEU A 40 30.80 -24.88 6.26
C LEU A 40 31.77 -25.83 6.96
N ASN A 41 31.50 -27.14 6.82
CA ASN A 41 32.26 -28.24 7.42
C ASN A 41 32.29 -28.30 8.96
N ARG A 42 31.45 -27.47 9.62
CA ARG A 42 31.31 -27.52 11.08
C ARG A 42 29.86 -27.78 11.48
N GLN A 43 28.94 -27.07 10.87
CA GLN A 43 27.51 -27.15 11.12
C GLN A 43 26.76 -26.98 9.78
N ASN A 44 26.67 -28.07 9.03
CA ASN A 44 26.12 -28.05 7.68
C ASN A 44 24.66 -27.57 7.63
N ASP A 45 23.87 -27.87 8.67
CA ASP A 45 22.48 -27.38 8.80
C ASP A 45 22.40 -25.86 8.91
N SER A 46 23.24 -25.29 9.78
CA SER A 46 23.34 -23.84 9.94
C SER A 46 23.88 -23.17 8.67
N ALA A 47 24.88 -23.77 8.03
CA ALA A 47 25.40 -23.30 6.74
C ALA A 47 24.28 -23.25 5.70
N TYR A 48 23.55 -24.34 5.54
CA TYR A 48 22.44 -24.46 4.60
C TYR A 48 21.33 -23.44 4.88
N TYR A 49 20.94 -23.26 6.14
CA TYR A 49 19.92 -22.28 6.56
C TYR A 49 20.30 -20.85 6.14
N TYR A 50 21.53 -20.40 6.49
CA TYR A 50 21.95 -19.04 6.19
C TYR A 50 22.17 -18.81 4.69
N LEU A 51 22.66 -19.83 3.94
CA LEU A 51 22.78 -19.76 2.50
C LEU A 51 21.41 -19.66 1.82
N ASN A 52 20.45 -20.45 2.28
CA ASN A 52 19.07 -20.38 1.78
C ASN A 52 18.43 -19.01 2.05
N LYS A 53 18.68 -18.45 3.24
CA LYS A 53 18.24 -17.11 3.58
C LYS A 53 18.90 -16.04 2.69
N ALA A 54 20.19 -16.17 2.42
CA ALA A 54 20.91 -15.29 1.48
C ALA A 54 20.33 -15.40 0.06
N ALA A 55 20.06 -16.62 -0.43
CA ALA A 55 19.47 -16.84 -1.75
C ALA A 55 18.06 -16.23 -1.89
N THR A 56 17.28 -16.24 -0.81
CA THR A 56 15.91 -15.71 -0.83
C THR A 56 15.81 -14.19 -0.63
N SER A 57 16.82 -13.58 0.02
CA SER A 57 16.83 -12.13 0.34
C SER A 57 17.69 -11.29 -0.59
N SER A 58 18.68 -11.88 -1.27
CA SER A 58 19.56 -11.15 -2.20
C SER A 58 18.82 -10.71 -3.45
N LYS A 59 19.25 -9.56 -4.00
CA LYS A 59 18.85 -9.06 -5.32
C LYS A 59 19.91 -9.31 -6.40
N ASP A 60 21.09 -9.76 -6.01
CA ASP A 60 22.19 -10.06 -6.90
C ASP A 60 22.08 -11.50 -7.40
N SER A 61 21.82 -11.66 -8.70
CA SER A 61 21.66 -12.96 -9.35
C SER A 61 22.87 -13.89 -9.17
N LEU A 62 24.11 -13.35 -9.25
CA LEU A 62 25.32 -14.14 -9.08
C LEU A 62 25.46 -14.65 -7.65
N GLN A 63 25.18 -13.80 -6.66
CA GLN A 63 25.21 -14.21 -5.25
C GLN A 63 24.14 -15.27 -4.93
N ILE A 64 22.93 -15.13 -5.52
CA ILE A 64 21.88 -16.15 -5.41
C ILE A 64 22.37 -17.49 -5.97
N ALA A 65 22.94 -17.46 -7.17
CA ALA A 65 23.50 -18.67 -7.80
C ALA A 65 24.60 -19.30 -6.95
N GLN A 66 25.55 -18.51 -6.45
CA GLN A 66 26.61 -18.99 -5.58
C GLN A 66 26.07 -19.62 -4.29
N ALA A 67 25.03 -19.04 -3.70
CA ALA A 67 24.40 -19.61 -2.51
C ALA A 67 23.79 -20.99 -2.81
N TYR A 68 23.05 -21.14 -3.91
CA TYR A 68 22.51 -22.42 -4.34
C TYR A 68 23.61 -23.44 -4.71
N ASN A 69 24.72 -23.02 -5.34
CA ASN A 69 25.85 -23.89 -5.58
C ASN A 69 26.43 -24.48 -4.29
N VAL A 70 26.69 -23.62 -3.28
CA VAL A 70 27.24 -24.08 -2.00
C VAL A 70 26.26 -24.99 -1.27
N MET A 71 24.95 -24.66 -1.30
CA MET A 71 23.91 -25.52 -0.75
C MET A 71 23.92 -26.91 -1.41
N ALA A 72 24.06 -26.96 -2.73
CA ALA A 72 24.16 -28.22 -3.47
C ALA A 72 25.36 -29.04 -3.06
N VAL A 73 26.52 -28.41 -2.86
CA VAL A 73 27.73 -29.10 -2.37
C VAL A 73 27.50 -29.70 -0.97
N ILE A 74 26.82 -28.97 -0.07
CA ILE A 74 26.44 -29.51 1.25
C ILE A 74 25.56 -30.76 1.07
N GLN A 75 24.50 -30.64 0.24
CA GLN A 75 23.56 -31.74 -0.01
C GLN A 75 24.25 -32.96 -0.61
N SER A 76 25.13 -32.75 -1.61
CA SER A 76 25.88 -33.81 -2.24
C SER A 76 26.76 -34.57 -1.25
N ARG A 77 27.43 -33.87 -0.33
CA ARG A 77 28.27 -34.45 0.73
C ARG A 77 27.46 -35.29 1.72
N GLU A 78 26.27 -34.86 2.03
CA GLU A 78 25.34 -35.61 2.86
C GLU A 78 24.56 -36.68 2.07
N GLY A 79 24.96 -36.94 0.82
CA GLY A 79 24.39 -37.98 -0.05
C GLY A 79 22.98 -37.62 -0.57
N ASP A 80 22.55 -36.39 -0.47
CA ASP A 80 21.31 -35.87 -1.08
C ASP A 80 21.59 -35.39 -2.50
N TYR A 81 21.96 -36.32 -3.37
CA TYR A 81 22.35 -36.01 -4.76
C TYR A 81 21.20 -35.41 -5.58
N TYR A 82 19.95 -35.83 -5.33
CA TYR A 82 18.78 -35.25 -6.01
C TYR A 82 18.51 -33.82 -5.53
N GLY A 83 18.53 -33.56 -4.22
CA GLY A 83 18.42 -32.21 -3.70
C GLY A 83 19.56 -31.31 -4.16
N GLY A 84 20.79 -31.84 -4.24
CA GLY A 84 21.92 -31.14 -4.82
C GLY A 84 21.71 -30.77 -6.29
N GLN A 85 21.17 -31.67 -7.11
CA GLN A 85 20.82 -31.37 -8.51
C GLN A 85 19.73 -30.28 -8.59
N GLU A 86 18.70 -30.35 -7.76
CA GLU A 86 17.64 -29.33 -7.71
C GLU A 86 18.21 -27.93 -7.40
N SER A 87 19.09 -27.86 -6.40
CA SER A 87 19.76 -26.60 -6.03
C SER A 87 20.62 -26.07 -7.16
N LEU A 88 21.41 -26.91 -7.85
CA LEU A 88 22.23 -26.51 -8.99
C LEU A 88 21.41 -26.06 -10.19
N LEU A 89 20.33 -26.76 -10.51
CA LEU A 89 19.41 -26.35 -11.57
C LEU A 89 18.72 -25.02 -11.24
N THR A 90 18.51 -24.76 -9.96
CA THR A 90 18.00 -23.46 -9.51
C THR A 90 19.07 -22.37 -9.64
N SER A 91 20.32 -22.65 -9.25
CA SER A 91 21.47 -21.76 -9.47
C SER A 91 21.57 -21.31 -10.93
N LEU A 92 21.52 -22.27 -11.87
CA LEU A 92 21.60 -22.00 -13.30
C LEU A 92 20.53 -21.03 -13.84
N LYS A 93 19.36 -20.94 -13.21
CA LYS A 93 18.31 -19.95 -13.60
C LYS A 93 18.72 -18.51 -13.37
N TYR A 94 19.68 -18.27 -12.46
CA TYR A 94 20.18 -16.94 -12.12
C TYR A 94 21.44 -16.55 -12.85
N LEU A 95 22.04 -17.47 -13.63
CA LEU A 95 23.28 -17.29 -14.37
C LEU A 95 23.03 -17.03 -15.86
N ASN A 96 23.89 -16.21 -16.45
CA ASN A 96 23.86 -15.90 -17.87
C ASN A 96 25.15 -16.47 -18.56
N GLU A 97 25.01 -17.40 -19.51
CA GLU A 97 26.12 -17.99 -20.24
C GLU A 97 27.00 -16.97 -20.97
N GLN A 98 26.50 -15.81 -21.30
CA GLN A 98 27.23 -14.74 -22.02
C GLN A 98 27.95 -13.77 -21.06
N ARG A 99 27.62 -13.78 -19.77
CA ARG A 99 28.23 -12.89 -18.78
C ARG A 99 29.52 -13.49 -18.25
N GLU A 100 30.64 -12.79 -18.41
CA GLU A 100 31.95 -13.26 -18.01
C GLU A 100 32.05 -13.61 -16.51
N ASN A 101 31.47 -12.80 -15.66
CA ASN A 101 31.49 -13.00 -14.20
C ASN A 101 30.73 -14.27 -13.75
N ASP A 102 29.80 -14.76 -14.56
CA ASP A 102 29.00 -15.94 -14.22
C ASP A 102 29.69 -17.25 -14.59
N GLN A 103 30.75 -17.18 -15.43
CA GLN A 103 31.37 -18.38 -16.01
C GLN A 103 31.96 -19.30 -14.96
N TYR A 104 32.58 -18.79 -13.91
CA TYR A 104 33.12 -19.63 -12.83
C TYR A 104 32.01 -20.40 -12.12
N CYS A 105 30.88 -19.74 -11.83
CA CYS A 105 29.73 -20.40 -11.20
C CYS A 105 29.12 -21.45 -12.15
N LEU A 106 29.02 -21.15 -13.46
CA LEU A 106 28.55 -22.10 -14.46
C LEU A 106 29.43 -23.36 -14.52
N VAL A 107 30.76 -23.19 -14.49
CA VAL A 107 31.70 -24.32 -14.47
C VAL A 107 31.52 -25.16 -13.21
N ALA A 108 31.41 -24.51 -12.05
CA ALA A 108 31.21 -25.19 -10.77
C ALA A 108 29.87 -25.95 -10.74
N ASP A 109 28.77 -25.31 -11.18
CA ASP A 109 27.45 -25.92 -11.23
C ASP A 109 27.40 -27.14 -12.15
N TYR A 110 27.89 -27.01 -13.36
CA TYR A 110 27.91 -28.14 -14.31
C TYR A 110 28.83 -29.26 -13.87
N ASN A 111 29.99 -28.95 -13.27
CA ASN A 111 30.90 -29.97 -12.73
C ASN A 111 30.23 -30.73 -11.57
N GLU A 112 29.53 -30.03 -10.65
CA GLU A 112 28.86 -30.68 -9.52
C GLU A 112 27.60 -31.44 -9.97
N LEU A 113 26.85 -30.97 -10.99
CA LEU A 113 25.76 -31.71 -11.63
C LEU A 113 26.29 -33.03 -12.24
N GLY A 114 27.48 -32.96 -12.88
CA GLY A 114 28.16 -34.12 -13.39
C GLY A 114 28.53 -35.12 -12.28
N SER A 115 29.08 -34.63 -11.16
CA SER A 115 29.43 -35.42 -9.99
C SER A 115 28.22 -36.11 -9.36
N ASN A 116 27.13 -35.36 -9.16
CA ASN A 116 25.88 -35.90 -8.62
C ASN A 116 25.27 -36.97 -9.54
N SER A 117 25.28 -36.71 -10.86
CA SER A 117 24.83 -37.70 -11.85
C SER A 117 25.67 -38.95 -11.85
N LEU A 118 26.99 -38.80 -11.66
CA LEU A 118 27.92 -39.92 -11.55
C LEU A 118 27.63 -40.79 -10.31
N ASN A 119 27.37 -40.16 -9.16
CA ASN A 119 27.01 -40.85 -7.92
C ASN A 119 25.65 -41.56 -8.03
N LEU A 120 24.71 -40.99 -8.78
CA LEU A 120 23.42 -41.60 -9.13
C LEU A 120 23.55 -42.67 -10.24
N LYS A 121 24.78 -42.96 -10.71
CA LYS A 121 25.09 -43.91 -11.82
C LYS A 121 24.43 -43.51 -13.16
N ASN A 122 24.03 -42.27 -13.31
CA ASN A 122 23.55 -41.72 -14.58
C ASN A 122 24.72 -41.15 -15.37
N TYR A 123 25.49 -42.09 -15.98
CA TYR A 123 26.77 -41.77 -16.63
C TYR A 123 26.59 -40.85 -17.86
N ASP A 124 25.49 -41.01 -18.61
CA ASP A 124 25.26 -40.19 -19.81
C ASP A 124 24.96 -38.73 -19.44
N ALA A 125 24.14 -38.50 -18.41
CA ALA A 125 23.90 -37.16 -17.87
C ALA A 125 25.19 -36.56 -17.30
N ALA A 126 26.00 -37.36 -16.56
CA ALA A 126 27.28 -36.89 -16.05
C ALA A 126 28.20 -36.41 -17.17
N LEU A 127 28.35 -37.19 -18.26
CA LEU A 127 29.15 -36.82 -19.43
C LEU A 127 28.65 -35.52 -20.07
N ALA A 128 27.34 -35.36 -20.26
CA ALA A 128 26.74 -34.15 -20.83
C ALA A 128 27.02 -32.91 -19.95
N TYR A 129 26.90 -33.03 -18.62
CA TYR A 129 27.20 -31.93 -17.71
C TYR A 129 28.71 -31.59 -17.69
N TYR A 130 29.62 -32.56 -17.72
CA TYR A 130 31.04 -32.26 -17.82
C TYR A 130 31.41 -31.62 -19.17
N ASP A 131 30.72 -31.92 -20.27
CA ASP A 131 30.90 -31.22 -21.54
C ASP A 131 30.46 -29.74 -21.43
N ARG A 132 29.38 -29.46 -20.70
CA ARG A 132 28.98 -28.08 -20.42
C ARG A 132 30.01 -27.37 -19.53
N ALA A 133 30.53 -28.02 -18.48
CA ALA A 133 31.60 -27.46 -17.66
C ALA A 133 32.85 -27.10 -18.49
N LEU A 134 33.27 -28.01 -19.39
CA LEU A 134 34.41 -27.79 -20.30
C LEU A 134 34.17 -26.61 -21.27
N LYS A 135 32.94 -26.42 -21.75
CA LYS A 135 32.58 -25.29 -22.63
C LYS A 135 32.87 -23.96 -21.99
N PHE A 136 32.60 -23.82 -20.69
CA PHE A 136 32.73 -22.54 -19.94
C PHE A 136 34.08 -22.38 -19.23
N ALA A 137 34.84 -23.48 -19.03
CA ALA A 137 36.13 -23.41 -18.36
C ALA A 137 37.15 -22.62 -19.21
N LYS A 138 37.69 -21.52 -18.64
CA LYS A 138 38.70 -20.69 -19.32
C LYS A 138 40.12 -21.08 -18.97
N ASP A 139 40.39 -21.30 -17.70
CA ASP A 139 41.72 -21.64 -17.21
C ASP A 139 42.01 -23.16 -17.37
N ASP A 140 43.29 -23.47 -17.45
CA ASP A 140 43.72 -24.85 -17.68
C ASP A 140 43.46 -25.77 -16.49
N GLY A 141 43.42 -25.24 -15.27
CA GLY A 141 43.10 -26.01 -14.08
C GLY A 141 41.64 -26.46 -14.08
N ALA A 142 40.69 -25.54 -14.33
CA ALA A 142 39.27 -25.88 -14.44
C ALA A 142 38.98 -26.87 -15.57
N LYS A 143 39.65 -26.70 -16.75
CA LYS A 143 39.57 -27.64 -17.87
C LYS A 143 40.06 -29.01 -17.48
N SER A 144 41.22 -29.08 -16.81
CA SER A 144 41.82 -30.34 -16.38
C SER A 144 40.93 -31.06 -15.35
N ILE A 145 40.34 -30.37 -14.40
CA ILE A 145 39.41 -30.94 -13.42
C ILE A 145 38.17 -31.51 -14.10
N ALA A 146 37.49 -30.73 -14.94
CA ALA A 146 36.28 -31.17 -15.63
C ALA A 146 36.57 -32.33 -16.61
N ALA A 147 37.71 -32.28 -17.33
CA ALA A 147 38.14 -33.35 -18.21
C ALA A 147 38.46 -34.63 -17.43
N ASN A 148 39.20 -34.54 -16.30
CA ASN A 148 39.46 -35.70 -15.45
C ASN A 148 38.16 -36.34 -14.95
N ASN A 149 37.18 -35.53 -14.49
CA ASN A 149 35.91 -36.03 -14.01
C ASN A 149 35.09 -36.68 -15.14
N LYS A 150 35.12 -36.11 -16.34
CA LYS A 150 34.55 -36.74 -17.54
C LYS A 150 35.20 -38.09 -17.84
N ALA A 151 36.52 -38.17 -17.72
CA ALA A 151 37.23 -39.44 -17.92
C ALA A 151 36.87 -40.49 -16.85
N VAL A 152 36.68 -40.06 -15.58
CA VAL A 152 36.17 -40.95 -14.52
C VAL A 152 34.77 -41.47 -14.89
N ALA A 153 33.89 -40.61 -15.43
CA ALA A 153 32.55 -41.03 -15.86
C ALA A 153 32.61 -42.08 -17.00
N TYR A 154 33.47 -41.87 -17.99
CA TYR A 154 33.73 -42.90 -19.02
C TYR A 154 34.26 -44.19 -18.42
N GLN A 155 35.20 -44.10 -17.49
CA GLN A 155 35.76 -45.28 -16.83
C GLN A 155 34.69 -46.04 -16.02
N LYS A 156 33.82 -45.35 -15.28
CA LYS A 156 32.72 -45.96 -14.53
C LYS A 156 31.66 -46.57 -15.46
N LYS A 157 31.47 -46.00 -16.65
CA LYS A 157 30.60 -46.55 -17.71
C LYS A 157 31.21 -47.77 -18.43
N GLY A 158 32.49 -48.11 -18.18
CA GLY A 158 33.20 -49.19 -18.84
C GLY A 158 33.83 -48.78 -20.20
N GLN A 159 33.78 -47.53 -20.56
CA GLN A 159 34.33 -46.96 -21.78
C GLN A 159 35.80 -46.55 -21.58
N TYR A 160 36.66 -47.54 -21.32
CA TYR A 160 38.04 -47.29 -20.89
C TYR A 160 38.89 -46.61 -21.97
N ALA A 161 38.67 -46.89 -23.27
CA ALA A 161 39.45 -46.27 -24.36
C ALA A 161 39.25 -44.73 -24.36
N GLN A 162 38.00 -44.23 -24.20
CA GLN A 162 37.69 -42.82 -24.12
C GLN A 162 38.30 -42.18 -22.86
N ALA A 163 38.21 -42.86 -21.70
CA ALA A 163 38.83 -42.38 -20.47
C ALA A 163 40.35 -42.22 -20.63
N ILE A 164 41.04 -43.21 -21.18
CA ILE A 164 42.47 -43.19 -21.39
C ILE A 164 42.87 -42.03 -22.31
N SER A 165 42.21 -41.86 -23.45
CA SER A 165 42.47 -40.76 -24.38
C SER A 165 42.39 -39.38 -23.71
N ILE A 166 41.38 -39.19 -22.86
CA ILE A 166 41.24 -37.92 -22.12
C ILE A 166 42.37 -37.74 -21.10
N TYR A 167 42.69 -38.77 -20.29
CA TYR A 167 43.78 -38.67 -19.32
C TYR A 167 45.13 -38.39 -19.99
N GLU A 168 45.43 -39.04 -21.11
CA GLU A 168 46.63 -38.80 -21.90
C GLU A 168 46.68 -37.37 -22.43
N SER A 169 45.55 -36.85 -22.93
CA SER A 169 45.45 -35.47 -23.39
C SER A 169 45.72 -34.47 -22.25
N ILE A 170 45.24 -34.73 -21.02
CA ILE A 170 45.48 -33.86 -19.87
C ILE A 170 46.99 -33.84 -19.55
N ILE A 171 47.64 -35.01 -19.48
CA ILE A 171 49.06 -35.12 -19.14
C ILE A 171 49.97 -34.44 -20.18
N THR A 172 49.62 -34.52 -21.47
CA THR A 172 50.46 -33.98 -22.54
C THR A 172 50.29 -32.50 -22.83
N ARG A 173 49.10 -31.96 -22.60
CA ARG A 173 48.74 -30.58 -22.97
C ARG A 173 48.83 -29.57 -21.84
N SER A 174 48.77 -29.99 -20.58
CA SER A 174 48.67 -29.11 -19.44
C SER A 174 49.95 -29.13 -18.61
N LYS A 175 50.40 -27.95 -18.17
CA LYS A 175 51.42 -27.83 -17.12
C LYS A 175 50.74 -28.07 -15.78
N LEU A 176 50.65 -29.33 -15.38
CA LEU A 176 49.95 -29.74 -14.18
C LEU A 176 50.77 -29.47 -12.91
N GLU A 177 50.08 -29.06 -11.85
CA GLU A 177 50.64 -29.13 -10.50
C GLU A 177 50.88 -30.59 -10.10
N LYS A 178 51.84 -30.83 -9.21
CA LYS A 178 52.24 -32.19 -8.82
C LYS A 178 51.08 -33.06 -8.30
N LYS A 179 50.20 -32.48 -7.48
CA LYS A 179 49.03 -33.21 -6.97
C LYS A 179 48.06 -33.61 -8.07
N GLU A 180 47.85 -32.73 -9.02
CA GLU A 180 46.97 -32.99 -10.15
C GLU A 180 47.57 -33.99 -11.10
N TYR A 181 48.87 -33.87 -11.41
CA TYR A 181 49.60 -34.88 -12.20
C TYR A 181 49.46 -36.27 -11.56
N ALA A 182 49.70 -36.41 -10.24
CA ALA A 182 49.56 -37.68 -9.53
C ALA A 182 48.13 -38.23 -9.61
N ARG A 183 47.11 -37.35 -9.56
CA ARG A 183 45.71 -37.74 -9.71
C ARG A 183 45.44 -38.34 -11.08
N VAL A 184 45.81 -37.63 -12.14
CA VAL A 184 45.56 -38.07 -13.51
C VAL A 184 46.40 -39.32 -13.84
N LEU A 185 47.67 -39.38 -13.41
CA LEU A 185 48.53 -40.54 -13.59
C LEU A 185 47.97 -41.83 -12.96
N SER A 186 47.47 -41.70 -11.71
CA SER A 186 46.85 -42.82 -10.98
C SER A 186 45.57 -43.32 -11.69
N ASN A 187 44.73 -42.39 -12.14
CA ASN A 187 43.49 -42.70 -12.85
C ASN A 187 43.78 -43.34 -14.23
N LEU A 188 44.75 -42.80 -14.97
CA LEU A 188 45.20 -43.37 -16.24
C LEU A 188 45.74 -44.82 -16.09
N ALA A 189 46.59 -45.00 -15.07
CA ALA A 189 47.14 -46.32 -14.81
C ALA A 189 46.03 -47.33 -14.49
N ARG A 190 45.08 -46.96 -13.67
CA ARG A 190 43.89 -47.76 -13.34
C ARG A 190 43.00 -48.02 -14.55
N ALA A 191 42.73 -47.03 -15.38
CA ALA A 191 41.91 -47.18 -16.59
C ALA A 191 42.57 -48.14 -17.60
N ARG A 192 43.91 -48.07 -17.79
CA ARG A 192 44.65 -48.99 -18.64
C ARG A 192 44.60 -50.44 -18.14
N TRP A 193 44.74 -50.62 -16.81
CA TRP A 193 44.62 -51.94 -16.18
C TRP A 193 43.18 -52.47 -16.24
N LEU A 194 42.19 -51.68 -16.06
CA LEU A 194 40.79 -52.12 -16.20
C LEU A 194 40.44 -52.50 -17.64
N ARG A 195 41.04 -51.82 -18.62
CA ARG A 195 40.88 -52.17 -20.02
C ARG A 195 41.64 -53.51 -20.40
N ASP A 196 42.82 -53.65 -19.84
CA ASP A 196 43.69 -54.80 -20.07
C ASP A 196 44.33 -55.21 -18.75
N SER A 197 43.86 -56.32 -18.18
CA SER A 197 44.38 -56.88 -16.92
C SER A 197 45.84 -57.23 -16.91
N GLY A 198 46.45 -57.43 -18.11
CA GLY A 198 47.89 -57.66 -18.30
C GLY A 198 48.77 -56.41 -18.19
N TYR A 199 48.16 -55.22 -18.22
CA TYR A 199 48.88 -53.94 -18.09
C TYR A 199 49.54 -53.81 -16.72
N ARG A 200 50.85 -53.55 -16.69
CA ARG A 200 51.62 -53.31 -15.46
C ARG A 200 51.39 -51.94 -14.90
N ALA A 201 50.28 -51.72 -14.16
CA ALA A 201 49.93 -50.44 -13.62
C ALA A 201 50.79 -50.02 -12.42
N ALA A 202 51.39 -50.97 -11.70
CA ALA A 202 52.11 -50.71 -10.45
C ALA A 202 53.14 -49.56 -10.51
N PRO A 203 53.99 -49.42 -11.52
CA PRO A 203 54.98 -48.35 -11.56
C PRO A 203 54.34 -46.97 -11.49
N ASN A 204 53.30 -46.73 -12.28
CA ASN A 204 52.59 -45.44 -12.31
C ASN A 204 51.76 -45.18 -11.04
N LEU A 205 51.11 -46.24 -10.51
CA LEU A 205 50.35 -46.12 -9.24
C LEU A 205 51.29 -45.79 -8.06
N LEU A 206 52.47 -46.43 -8.00
CA LEU A 206 53.47 -46.14 -6.95
C LEU A 206 54.12 -44.78 -7.13
N THR A 207 54.36 -44.33 -8.37
CA THR A 207 54.83 -42.96 -8.65
C THR A 207 53.82 -41.94 -8.15
N ALA A 208 52.53 -42.13 -8.44
CA ALA A 208 51.48 -41.27 -7.96
C ALA A 208 51.37 -41.26 -6.41
N LEU A 209 51.49 -42.43 -5.76
CA LEU A 209 51.55 -42.56 -4.31
C LEU A 209 52.76 -41.81 -3.72
N LYS A 210 53.93 -41.90 -4.33
CA LYS A 210 55.14 -41.19 -3.88
C LYS A 210 54.93 -39.67 -3.93
N ILE A 211 54.46 -39.14 -5.03
CA ILE A 211 54.18 -37.70 -5.20
C ILE A 211 53.17 -37.22 -4.14
N ARG A 212 52.10 -37.97 -3.92
CA ARG A 212 51.08 -37.65 -2.92
C ARG A 212 51.63 -37.66 -1.49
N LYS A 213 52.55 -38.53 -1.15
CA LYS A 213 53.27 -38.52 0.13
C LYS A 213 54.14 -37.25 0.27
N GLU A 214 54.92 -36.91 -0.75
CA GLU A 214 55.78 -35.73 -0.77
C GLU A 214 54.97 -34.44 -0.65
N GLU A 215 53.81 -34.36 -1.29
CA GLU A 215 52.91 -33.19 -1.30
C GLU A 215 51.93 -33.17 -0.10
N ASN A 216 52.00 -34.12 0.83
CA ASN A 216 51.07 -34.28 1.95
C ASN A 216 49.58 -34.25 1.51
N ASP A 217 49.29 -34.90 0.37
CA ASP A 217 47.95 -34.97 -0.21
C ASP A 217 47.20 -36.18 0.42
N ASN A 218 46.62 -35.99 1.60
CA ASN A 218 45.92 -37.06 2.31
C ASN A 218 44.71 -37.62 1.53
N TRP A 219 43.95 -36.78 0.84
CA TRP A 219 42.85 -37.25 -0.02
C TRP A 219 43.35 -38.08 -1.20
N GLY A 220 44.41 -37.61 -1.82
CA GLY A 220 45.06 -38.39 -2.88
C GLY A 220 45.70 -39.67 -2.38
N LEU A 221 46.27 -39.69 -1.16
CA LEU A 221 46.80 -40.91 -0.55
C LEU A 221 45.72 -41.98 -0.43
N ASN A 222 44.52 -41.62 0.05
CA ASN A 222 43.39 -42.53 0.15
C ASN A 222 43.07 -43.19 -1.19
N ALA A 223 42.94 -42.38 -2.26
CA ALA A 223 42.70 -42.89 -3.63
C ALA A 223 43.87 -43.77 -4.16
N SER A 224 45.14 -43.43 -3.85
CA SER A 224 46.28 -44.27 -4.24
C SER A 224 46.25 -45.64 -3.58
N TYR A 225 45.94 -45.67 -2.28
CA TYR A 225 45.82 -46.92 -1.55
C TYR A 225 44.67 -47.79 -2.05
N ALA A 226 43.51 -47.16 -2.34
CA ALA A 226 42.39 -47.86 -2.95
C ALA A 226 42.77 -48.53 -4.30
N HIS A 227 43.44 -47.77 -5.20
CA HIS A 227 43.82 -48.29 -6.50
C HIS A 227 44.89 -49.41 -6.40
N LEU A 228 45.85 -49.28 -5.46
CA LEU A 228 46.86 -50.31 -5.24
C LEU A 228 46.28 -51.56 -4.58
N ALA A 229 45.36 -51.40 -3.64
CA ALA A 229 44.66 -52.52 -3.07
C ALA A 229 43.88 -53.31 -4.14
N ASP A 230 43.11 -52.60 -4.99
CA ASP A 230 42.38 -53.22 -6.10
C ASP A 230 43.33 -53.95 -7.08
N TYR A 231 44.41 -53.30 -7.47
CA TYR A 231 45.37 -53.86 -8.41
C TYR A 231 46.05 -55.14 -7.92
N TYR A 232 46.44 -55.18 -6.62
CA TYR A 232 47.13 -56.33 -6.04
C TYR A 232 46.21 -57.44 -5.50
N THR A 233 44.87 -57.21 -5.45
CA THR A 233 43.93 -58.17 -4.86
C THR A 233 44.12 -59.59 -5.26
N HIS A 234 44.37 -59.87 -6.54
CA HIS A 234 44.54 -61.22 -7.07
C HIS A 234 46.01 -61.65 -7.20
N SER A 235 46.91 -60.70 -7.44
CA SER A 235 48.32 -61.04 -7.74
C SER A 235 49.22 -61.07 -6.51
N ARG A 236 48.94 -60.26 -5.50
CA ARG A 236 49.67 -60.09 -4.23
C ARG A 236 48.75 -59.74 -3.08
N PRO A 237 47.91 -60.65 -2.56
CA PRO A 237 46.91 -60.37 -1.55
C PRO A 237 47.48 -59.75 -0.31
N ASP A 238 48.70 -60.15 0.12
CA ASP A 238 49.33 -59.53 1.31
C ASP A 238 49.65 -58.06 1.11
N SER A 239 50.10 -57.65 -0.07
CA SER A 239 50.34 -56.26 -0.42
C SER A 239 49.03 -55.51 -0.53
N ALA A 240 47.99 -56.11 -1.08
CA ALA A 240 46.63 -55.53 -1.15
C ALA A 240 46.08 -55.26 0.24
N LEU A 241 46.26 -56.19 1.21
CA LEU A 241 45.84 -56.04 2.56
C LEU A 241 46.58 -54.90 3.29
N ILE A 242 47.87 -54.69 3.03
CA ILE A 242 48.64 -53.57 3.58
C ILE A 242 48.02 -52.24 3.09
N TYR A 243 47.80 -52.11 1.75
CA TYR A 243 47.20 -50.91 1.19
C TYR A 243 45.75 -50.66 1.67
N ALA A 244 44.97 -51.72 1.88
CA ALA A 244 43.62 -51.60 2.45
C ALA A 244 43.65 -51.10 3.91
N ARG A 245 44.62 -51.53 4.70
CA ARG A 245 44.82 -51.00 6.06
C ARG A 245 45.29 -49.54 6.06
N ASP A 246 46.22 -49.17 5.16
CA ASP A 246 46.67 -47.79 5.02
C ASP A 246 45.51 -46.89 4.57
N MET A 247 44.67 -47.37 3.62
CA MET A 247 43.45 -46.69 3.20
C MET A 247 42.51 -46.44 4.40
N TYR A 248 42.23 -47.49 5.19
CA TYR A 248 41.39 -47.40 6.39
C TYR A 248 41.91 -46.35 7.39
N ALA A 249 43.24 -46.40 7.65
CA ALA A 249 43.87 -45.44 8.59
C ALA A 249 43.78 -43.99 8.10
N VAL A 250 43.93 -43.78 6.77
CA VAL A 250 43.80 -42.43 6.18
C VAL A 250 42.35 -41.97 6.17
N ALA A 251 41.41 -42.83 5.78
CA ALA A 251 39.98 -42.53 5.74
C ALA A 251 39.47 -42.09 7.14
N ARG A 252 39.88 -42.81 8.20
CA ARG A 252 39.55 -42.40 9.58
C ARG A 252 40.14 -41.06 9.99
N ARG A 253 41.38 -40.75 9.60
CA ARG A 253 42.01 -39.44 9.87
C ARG A 253 41.38 -38.31 9.11
N LEU A 254 40.83 -38.58 7.94
CA LEU A 254 40.09 -37.62 7.10
C LEU A 254 38.63 -37.46 7.55
N GLU A 255 38.17 -38.27 8.51
CA GLU A 255 36.78 -38.36 8.90
C GLU A 255 35.85 -38.54 7.68
N SER A 256 36.27 -39.43 6.76
CA SER A 256 35.56 -39.76 5.52
C SER A 256 34.83 -41.10 5.65
N PRO A 257 33.56 -41.13 6.06
CA PRO A 257 32.86 -42.39 6.33
C PRO A 257 32.64 -43.22 5.07
N ASP A 258 32.50 -42.62 3.87
CA ASP A 258 32.38 -43.36 2.62
C ASP A 258 33.68 -44.10 2.27
N ASP A 259 34.81 -43.42 2.41
CA ASP A 259 36.13 -44.02 2.20
C ASP A 259 36.44 -45.09 3.26
N GLU A 260 35.99 -44.88 4.49
CA GLU A 260 36.10 -45.86 5.59
C GLU A 260 35.27 -47.11 5.29
N LEU A 261 34.03 -46.95 4.76
CA LEU A 261 33.21 -48.08 4.30
C LEU A 261 33.87 -48.84 3.15
N GLU A 262 34.43 -48.13 2.15
CA GLU A 262 35.16 -48.78 1.05
C GLU A 262 36.38 -49.54 1.55
N ALA A 263 37.15 -48.94 2.45
CA ALA A 263 38.30 -49.60 3.05
C ALA A 263 37.92 -50.86 3.86
N LEU A 264 36.85 -50.77 4.67
CA LEU A 264 36.31 -51.92 5.41
C LEU A 264 35.84 -53.04 4.46
N GLN A 265 35.20 -52.72 3.32
CA GLN A 265 34.86 -53.73 2.30
C GLN A 265 36.09 -54.46 1.80
N LYS A 266 37.20 -53.73 1.51
CA LYS A 266 38.46 -54.35 1.08
C LYS A 266 39.06 -55.20 2.19
N LEU A 267 39.02 -54.74 3.43
CA LEU A 267 39.50 -55.50 4.58
C LEU A 267 38.69 -56.77 4.86
N ILE A 268 37.38 -56.75 4.63
CA ILE A 268 36.52 -57.93 4.72
C ILE A 268 36.92 -58.99 3.66
N ILE A 269 37.26 -58.55 2.44
CA ILE A 269 37.65 -59.45 1.35
C ILE A 269 39.07 -60.00 1.54
N LEU A 270 40.03 -59.18 1.97
CA LEU A 270 41.45 -59.47 1.98
C LEU A 270 41.95 -59.90 3.38
N GLY A 271 41.24 -59.60 4.44
CA GLY A 271 41.68 -59.80 5.81
C GLY A 271 41.64 -61.26 6.23
N PRO A 272 42.41 -61.63 7.26
CA PRO A 272 42.40 -62.96 7.81
C PRO A 272 41.05 -63.28 8.47
N SER A 273 40.63 -64.54 8.41
CA SER A 273 39.32 -65.00 8.92
C SER A 273 39.05 -64.62 10.41
N LYS A 274 40.06 -64.48 11.21
CA LYS A 274 39.96 -64.08 12.60
C LYS A 274 39.43 -62.63 12.79
N ASP A 275 39.73 -61.73 11.85
CA ASP A 275 39.38 -60.30 11.91
C ASP A 275 38.08 -60.03 11.16
N LEU A 276 37.60 -60.95 10.33
CA LEU A 276 36.44 -60.80 9.45
C LEU A 276 35.17 -60.34 10.21
N LYS A 277 34.87 -60.99 11.35
CA LYS A 277 33.69 -60.67 12.16
C LYS A 277 33.75 -59.25 12.74
N GLN A 278 34.96 -58.76 13.06
CA GLN A 278 35.18 -57.42 13.55
C GLN A 278 34.98 -56.37 12.45
N TYR A 279 35.63 -56.56 11.29
CA TYR A 279 35.48 -55.64 10.16
C TYR A 279 34.03 -55.58 9.66
N PHE A 280 33.35 -56.72 9.64
CA PHE A 280 31.95 -56.77 9.22
C PHE A 280 31.02 -56.02 10.19
N ARG A 281 31.20 -56.15 11.50
CA ARG A 281 30.43 -55.38 12.50
C ARG A 281 30.70 -53.89 12.39
N GLN A 282 31.96 -53.46 12.20
CA GLN A 282 32.32 -52.07 12.01
C GLN A 282 31.67 -51.50 10.73
N TYR A 283 31.70 -52.25 9.65
CA TYR A 283 31.06 -51.88 8.40
C TYR A 283 29.56 -51.69 8.55
N GLN A 284 28.87 -52.65 9.17
CA GLN A 284 27.42 -52.54 9.38
C GLN A 284 27.06 -51.33 10.27
N HIS A 285 27.72 -51.21 11.40
CA HIS A 285 27.47 -50.08 12.33
C HIS A 285 27.70 -48.72 11.65
N LEU A 286 28.81 -48.56 10.93
CA LEU A 286 29.12 -47.31 10.24
C LEU A 286 28.10 -47.03 9.11
N LYS A 287 27.73 -48.07 8.34
CA LYS A 287 26.73 -47.97 7.28
C LYS A 287 25.37 -47.51 7.83
N ASP A 288 24.86 -48.16 8.89
CA ASP A 288 23.55 -47.84 9.49
C ASP A 288 23.55 -46.44 10.09
N SER A 289 24.66 -46.08 10.77
CA SER A 289 24.84 -44.74 11.36
C SER A 289 24.86 -43.69 10.25
N LEU A 290 25.62 -43.90 9.18
CA LEU A 290 25.72 -42.98 8.05
C LEU A 290 24.38 -42.80 7.32
N GLU A 291 23.64 -43.88 7.13
CA GLU A 291 22.32 -43.85 6.50
C GLU A 291 21.32 -43.03 7.36
N THR A 292 21.36 -43.22 8.70
CA THR A 292 20.53 -42.48 9.63
C THR A 292 20.84 -40.98 9.61
N VAL A 293 22.13 -40.61 9.67
CA VAL A 293 22.58 -39.20 9.62
C VAL A 293 22.16 -38.55 8.30
N ARG A 294 22.39 -39.25 7.16
CA ARG A 294 22.03 -38.74 5.83
C ARG A 294 20.53 -38.54 5.66
N ASN A 295 19.73 -39.49 6.13
CA ASN A 295 18.28 -39.37 6.07
C ASN A 295 17.79 -38.21 6.93
N SER A 296 18.37 -38.01 8.13
CA SER A 296 18.09 -36.87 8.98
C SER A 296 18.45 -35.54 8.29
N ALA A 297 19.66 -35.44 7.72
CA ALA A 297 20.11 -34.25 7.01
C ALA A 297 19.19 -33.92 5.79
N LYS A 298 18.83 -34.95 4.99
CA LYS A 298 17.87 -34.76 3.87
C LYS A 298 16.54 -34.19 4.31
N ASN A 299 15.98 -34.75 5.38
CA ASN A 299 14.71 -34.27 5.95
C ASN A 299 14.85 -32.82 6.44
N GLN A 300 15.93 -32.50 7.12
CA GLN A 300 16.19 -31.15 7.63
C GLN A 300 16.35 -30.13 6.50
N PHE A 301 17.10 -30.45 5.45
CA PHE A 301 17.23 -29.60 4.27
C PHE A 301 15.87 -29.38 3.57
N ALA A 302 15.05 -30.43 3.48
CA ALA A 302 13.71 -30.32 2.90
C ALA A 302 12.81 -29.38 3.74
N LEU A 303 12.86 -29.48 5.08
CA LEU A 303 12.12 -28.58 5.98
C LEU A 303 12.58 -27.13 5.85
N ILE A 304 13.90 -26.89 5.81
CA ILE A 304 14.45 -25.53 5.62
C ILE A 304 13.98 -24.92 4.30
N ARG A 305 13.98 -25.68 3.22
CA ARG A 305 13.47 -25.22 1.92
C ARG A 305 11.97 -24.91 1.98
N TYR A 306 11.20 -25.82 2.55
CA TYR A 306 9.75 -25.64 2.71
C TYR A 306 9.39 -24.37 3.48
N ASP A 307 10.05 -24.16 4.61
CA ASP A 307 9.81 -22.98 5.45
C ASP A 307 10.19 -21.68 4.75
N ALA A 308 11.28 -21.69 3.99
CA ALA A 308 11.71 -20.53 3.20
C ALA A 308 10.72 -20.23 2.07
N GLU A 309 10.27 -21.25 1.35
CA GLU A 309 9.30 -21.10 0.26
C GLU A 309 7.95 -20.62 0.78
N LYS A 310 7.48 -21.20 1.89
CA LYS A 310 6.28 -20.74 2.59
C LYS A 310 6.40 -19.28 3.02
N SER A 311 7.51 -18.91 3.66
CA SER A 311 7.75 -17.53 4.08
C SER A 311 7.78 -16.56 2.90
N LYS A 312 8.36 -16.96 1.77
CA LYS A 312 8.35 -16.17 0.53
C LYS A 312 6.94 -16.00 -0.02
N THR A 313 6.16 -17.07 -0.06
CA THR A 313 4.77 -17.04 -0.53
C THR A 313 3.90 -16.17 0.36
N ASP A 314 4.03 -16.30 1.69
CA ASP A 314 3.31 -15.48 2.66
C ASP A 314 3.68 -13.99 2.53
N ASN A 315 4.97 -13.68 2.34
CA ASN A 315 5.41 -12.30 2.10
C ASN A 315 4.85 -11.73 0.80
N LEU A 316 4.83 -12.50 -0.28
CA LEU A 316 4.23 -12.05 -1.55
C LEU A 316 2.72 -11.80 -1.40
N ARG A 317 2.02 -12.70 -0.70
CA ARG A 317 0.59 -12.51 -0.40
C ARG A 317 0.35 -11.25 0.43
N LEU A 318 1.14 -11.04 1.50
CA LEU A 318 1.04 -9.83 2.33
C LEU A 318 1.36 -8.55 1.54
N GLN A 319 2.32 -8.60 0.61
CA GLN A 319 2.60 -7.46 -0.28
C GLN A 319 1.42 -7.17 -1.20
N GLN A 320 0.80 -8.21 -1.77
CA GLN A 320 -0.38 -8.07 -2.61
C GLN A 320 -1.56 -7.49 -1.81
N GLU A 321 -1.88 -8.05 -0.65
CA GLU A 321 -2.92 -7.52 0.25
C GLU A 321 -2.66 -6.06 0.64
N ASN A 322 -1.39 -5.68 0.90
CA ASN A 322 -1.03 -4.30 1.19
C ASN A 322 -1.21 -3.37 0.00
N THR A 323 -0.92 -3.84 -1.23
CA THR A 323 -1.14 -3.02 -2.44
C THR A 323 -2.63 -2.84 -2.72
N GLU A 324 -3.44 -3.87 -2.53
CA GLU A 324 -4.91 -3.82 -2.65
C GLU A 324 -5.51 -2.84 -1.62
N LYS A 325 -5.14 -2.96 -0.35
CA LYS A 325 -5.57 -2.02 0.71
C LYS A 325 -5.17 -0.57 0.43
N LYS A 326 -3.96 -0.34 -0.08
CA LYS A 326 -3.54 1.01 -0.48
C LYS A 326 -4.39 1.56 -1.64
N ALA A 327 -4.74 0.72 -2.61
CA ALA A 327 -5.63 1.10 -3.70
C ALA A 327 -7.05 1.43 -3.21
N GLU A 328 -7.61 0.62 -2.30
CA GLU A 328 -8.90 0.89 -1.65
C GLU A 328 -8.90 2.20 -0.87
N ILE A 329 -7.87 2.45 -0.05
CA ILE A 329 -7.72 3.70 0.70
C ILE A 329 -7.63 4.90 -0.25
N LEU A 330 -6.89 4.77 -1.35
CA LEU A 330 -6.81 5.83 -2.35
C LEU A 330 -8.16 6.10 -3.00
N GLN A 331 -8.90 5.05 -3.38
CA GLN A 331 -10.24 5.15 -3.93
C GLN A 331 -11.22 5.82 -2.96
N GLN A 332 -11.19 5.43 -1.69
CA GLN A 332 -12.00 6.06 -0.64
C GLN A 332 -11.66 7.55 -0.48
N ARG A 333 -10.38 7.92 -0.47
CA ARG A 333 -9.95 9.33 -0.39
C ARG A 333 -10.44 10.14 -1.59
N VAL A 334 -10.28 9.61 -2.80
CA VAL A 334 -10.75 10.27 -4.04
C VAL A 334 -12.27 10.47 -3.99
N SER A 335 -13.01 9.45 -3.59
CA SER A 335 -14.47 9.52 -3.43
C SER A 335 -14.89 10.55 -2.38
N THR A 336 -14.21 10.59 -1.24
CA THR A 336 -14.48 11.55 -0.16
C THR A 336 -14.19 12.98 -0.61
N TYR A 337 -13.05 13.23 -1.24
CA TYR A 337 -12.72 14.56 -1.78
C TYR A 337 -13.68 14.98 -2.90
N GLY A 338 -14.09 14.03 -3.75
CA GLY A 338 -15.11 14.26 -4.76
C GLY A 338 -16.45 14.66 -4.17
N ALA A 339 -16.89 14.00 -3.10
CA ALA A 339 -18.13 14.34 -2.38
C ALA A 339 -18.06 15.73 -1.72
N ILE A 340 -16.93 16.06 -1.09
CA ILE A 340 -16.71 17.39 -0.49
C ILE A 340 -16.75 18.48 -1.56
N LEU A 341 -16.09 18.26 -2.69
CA LEU A 341 -16.09 19.22 -3.80
C LEU A 341 -17.50 19.41 -4.38
N ALA A 342 -18.24 18.30 -4.57
CA ALA A 342 -19.63 18.36 -5.04
C ALA A 342 -20.52 19.15 -4.06
N PHE A 343 -20.33 18.94 -2.75
CA PHE A 343 -21.05 19.71 -1.72
C PHE A 343 -20.72 21.20 -1.78
N ILE A 344 -19.46 21.57 -1.91
CA ILE A 344 -19.04 22.98 -2.05
C ILE A 344 -19.68 23.62 -3.28
N ILE A 345 -19.69 22.91 -4.42
CA ILE A 345 -20.32 23.37 -5.66
C ILE A 345 -21.84 23.57 -5.47
N ALA A 346 -22.50 22.62 -4.79
CA ALA A 346 -23.93 22.72 -4.53
C ALA A 346 -24.28 23.93 -3.63
N VAL A 347 -23.50 24.16 -2.57
CA VAL A 347 -23.65 25.34 -1.70
C VAL A 347 -23.41 26.62 -2.48
N TRP A 348 -22.35 26.69 -3.28
CA TRP A 348 -22.06 27.86 -4.12
C TRP A 348 -23.20 28.13 -5.12
N TRP A 349 -23.72 27.09 -5.79
CA TRP A 349 -24.85 27.20 -6.70
C TRP A 349 -26.09 27.71 -5.98
N GLY A 350 -26.39 27.20 -4.77
CA GLY A 350 -27.48 27.67 -3.93
C GLY A 350 -27.38 29.17 -3.61
N ILE A 351 -26.18 29.63 -3.27
CA ILE A 351 -25.92 31.06 -2.98
C ILE A 351 -26.13 31.90 -4.25
N VAL A 352 -25.58 31.46 -5.40
CA VAL A 352 -25.74 32.18 -6.69
C VAL A 352 -27.19 32.22 -7.11
N TRP A 353 -27.93 31.11 -6.98
CA TRP A 353 -29.36 31.05 -7.30
C TRP A 353 -30.16 31.99 -6.44
N ASN A 354 -29.93 31.97 -5.10
CA ASN A 354 -30.63 32.86 -4.17
C ASN A 354 -30.34 34.33 -4.49
N ARG A 355 -29.10 34.70 -4.82
CA ARG A 355 -28.74 36.05 -5.27
C ARG A 355 -29.50 36.46 -6.55
N ARG A 356 -29.56 35.58 -7.54
CA ARG A 356 -30.29 35.83 -8.80
C ARG A 356 -31.78 35.98 -8.58
N ARG A 357 -32.37 35.18 -7.66
CA ARG A 357 -33.77 35.27 -7.29
C ARG A 357 -34.09 36.63 -6.64
N LYS A 358 -33.28 37.05 -5.67
CA LYS A 358 -33.43 38.37 -5.02
C LYS A 358 -33.30 39.55 -6.01
N GLN A 359 -32.40 39.44 -7.00
CA GLN A 359 -32.29 40.48 -8.04
C GLN A 359 -33.52 40.55 -8.94
N LYS A 360 -34.06 39.39 -9.34
CA LYS A 360 -35.30 39.33 -10.14
C LYS A 360 -36.48 39.93 -9.39
N ASP A 361 -36.59 39.67 -8.07
CA ASP A 361 -37.68 40.23 -7.27
C ASP A 361 -37.55 41.75 -7.13
N ARG A 362 -36.34 42.29 -6.95
CA ARG A 362 -36.08 43.74 -6.95
C ARG A 362 -36.45 44.40 -8.30
N LEU A 363 -36.09 43.76 -9.40
CA LEU A 363 -36.43 44.27 -10.75
C LEU A 363 -37.94 44.28 -11.00
N LYS A 364 -38.68 43.24 -10.57
CA LYS A 364 -40.14 43.18 -10.68
C LYS A 364 -40.79 44.32 -9.90
N MET A 365 -40.26 44.59 -8.68
CA MET A 365 -40.78 45.64 -7.83
C MET A 365 -40.51 47.04 -8.38
N SER A 366 -39.27 47.27 -8.85
CA SER A 366 -38.94 48.55 -9.50
C SER A 366 -39.86 48.83 -10.70
N LYS A 367 -40.17 47.78 -11.51
CA LYS A 367 -41.10 47.89 -12.63
C LYS A 367 -42.53 48.21 -12.12
N LYS A 368 -43.02 47.54 -11.06
CA LYS A 368 -44.36 47.76 -10.49
C LYS A 368 -44.50 49.20 -9.97
N VAL A 369 -43.47 49.73 -9.29
CA VAL A 369 -43.44 51.13 -8.84
C VAL A 369 -43.49 52.09 -10.03
N HIS A 370 -42.65 51.85 -11.04
CA HIS A 370 -42.61 52.70 -12.22
C HIS A 370 -43.96 52.69 -12.97
N ASP A 371 -44.56 51.52 -13.17
CA ASP A 371 -45.81 51.38 -13.93
C ASP A 371 -47.02 52.04 -13.22
N VAL A 372 -47.07 51.96 -11.89
CA VAL A 372 -48.20 52.52 -11.14
C VAL A 372 -47.99 54.01 -10.86
N VAL A 373 -46.82 54.39 -10.34
CA VAL A 373 -46.61 55.76 -9.83
C VAL A 373 -46.21 56.70 -10.96
N ALA A 374 -45.21 56.35 -11.75
CA ALA A 374 -44.73 57.23 -12.84
C ALA A 374 -45.78 57.43 -13.91
N ASN A 375 -46.43 56.35 -14.35
CA ASN A 375 -47.49 56.45 -15.37
C ASN A 375 -48.75 57.15 -14.84
N GLY A 376 -49.05 56.93 -13.53
CA GLY A 376 -50.16 57.62 -12.88
C GLY A 376 -49.96 59.15 -12.81
N LEU A 377 -48.75 59.57 -12.35
CA LEU A 377 -48.37 60.98 -12.34
C LEU A 377 -48.35 61.59 -13.73
N TYR A 378 -47.79 60.86 -14.71
CA TYR A 378 -47.76 61.33 -16.09
C TYR A 378 -49.17 61.60 -16.65
N ARG A 379 -50.17 60.74 -16.38
CA ARG A 379 -51.57 60.94 -16.77
C ARG A 379 -52.17 62.18 -16.13
N ILE A 380 -51.89 62.41 -14.85
CA ILE A 380 -52.35 63.59 -14.14
C ILE A 380 -51.71 64.84 -14.73
N MET A 381 -50.42 64.85 -15.01
CA MET A 381 -49.72 65.96 -15.64
C MET A 381 -50.29 66.29 -17.02
N THR A 382 -50.53 65.28 -17.86
CA THR A 382 -51.09 65.44 -19.20
C THR A 382 -52.52 66.00 -19.13
N GLU A 383 -53.29 65.60 -18.14
CA GLU A 383 -54.67 66.15 -17.95
C GLU A 383 -54.67 67.62 -17.50
N ILE A 384 -53.71 68.03 -16.66
CA ILE A 384 -53.50 69.42 -16.26
C ILE A 384 -53.10 70.28 -17.47
N GLU A 385 -52.25 69.74 -18.32
CA GLU A 385 -51.66 70.44 -19.48
C GLU A 385 -52.67 70.69 -20.62
N HIS A 386 -53.67 69.84 -20.78
CA HIS A 386 -54.58 69.87 -21.90
C HIS A 386 -56.00 70.40 -21.57
N ARG A 387 -56.32 70.78 -20.28
CA ARG A 387 -57.64 71.32 -19.88
C ARG A 387 -57.52 72.78 -19.51
N ALA A 388 -58.34 73.63 -20.12
CA ALA A 388 -58.36 75.06 -19.89
C ALA A 388 -58.91 75.45 -18.49
N SER A 389 -59.64 74.58 -17.79
CA SER A 389 -60.03 74.72 -16.37
C SER A 389 -59.99 73.34 -15.72
N VAL A 390 -59.19 73.17 -14.68
CA VAL A 390 -59.04 71.92 -13.94
C VAL A 390 -59.86 72.04 -12.64
N ASP A 391 -60.82 71.15 -12.43
CA ASP A 391 -61.50 70.98 -11.18
C ASP A 391 -60.52 70.47 -10.11
N LYS A 392 -60.25 71.33 -9.16
CA LYS A 392 -59.27 71.09 -8.07
C LYS A 392 -59.63 69.87 -7.22
N GLU A 393 -60.95 69.64 -7.02
CA GLU A 393 -61.44 68.53 -6.21
C GLU A 393 -61.21 67.16 -6.90
N GLN A 394 -61.52 67.08 -8.19
CA GLN A 394 -61.28 65.89 -9.00
C GLN A 394 -59.77 65.54 -9.18
N LEU A 395 -58.92 66.58 -9.22
CA LEU A 395 -57.48 66.38 -9.32
C LEU A 395 -56.91 65.83 -8.01
N LEU A 396 -57.38 66.37 -6.85
CA LEU A 396 -57.01 65.91 -5.53
C LEU A 396 -57.42 64.45 -5.30
N ASP A 397 -58.62 64.04 -5.76
CA ASP A 397 -59.07 62.65 -5.70
C ASP A 397 -58.19 61.71 -6.47
N LYS A 398 -57.78 62.09 -7.67
CA LYS A 398 -56.84 61.25 -8.51
C LYS A 398 -55.46 61.14 -7.90
N ILE A 399 -54.93 62.22 -7.32
CA ILE A 399 -53.67 62.20 -6.58
C ILE A 399 -53.80 61.34 -5.30
N GLU A 400 -54.92 61.39 -4.63
CA GLU A 400 -55.13 60.54 -3.45
C GLU A 400 -55.19 59.05 -3.81
N VAL A 401 -55.87 58.70 -4.90
CA VAL A 401 -55.86 57.28 -5.40
C VAL A 401 -54.47 56.83 -5.72
N LEU A 402 -53.68 57.65 -6.44
CA LEU A 402 -52.29 57.31 -6.79
C LEU A 402 -51.40 57.21 -5.59
N TYR A 403 -51.59 58.11 -4.60
CA TYR A 403 -50.88 58.06 -3.30
C TYR A 403 -51.20 56.77 -2.55
N LYS A 404 -52.50 56.35 -2.48
CA LYS A 404 -52.90 55.08 -1.88
C LYS A 404 -52.26 53.88 -2.58
N GLN A 405 -52.26 53.85 -3.88
CA GLN A 405 -51.62 52.77 -4.67
C GLN A 405 -50.11 52.72 -4.44
N SER A 406 -49.42 53.88 -4.45
CA SER A 406 -48.00 54.00 -4.15
C SER A 406 -47.66 53.49 -2.74
N ARG A 407 -48.47 53.85 -1.80
CA ARG A 407 -48.35 53.45 -0.40
C ARG A 407 -48.50 51.93 -0.25
N ASP A 408 -49.51 51.33 -0.89
CA ASP A 408 -49.75 49.89 -0.81
C ASP A 408 -48.58 49.09 -1.43
N ILE A 409 -47.98 49.56 -2.51
CA ILE A 409 -46.77 48.99 -3.07
C ILE A 409 -45.57 49.09 -2.13
N SER A 410 -45.44 50.23 -1.41
CA SER A 410 -44.37 50.46 -0.45
C SER A 410 -44.50 49.54 0.79
N TYR A 411 -45.74 49.32 1.24
CA TYR A 411 -46.01 48.43 2.39
C TYR A 411 -45.81 46.94 2.07
N GLU A 412 -45.91 46.50 0.83
CA GLU A 412 -45.54 45.11 0.46
C GLU A 412 -44.04 44.78 0.74
N GLN A 413 -43.18 45.80 0.93
CA GLN A 413 -41.74 45.64 1.18
C GLN A 413 -41.28 45.84 2.62
N THR A 414 -42.03 46.56 3.45
CA THR A 414 -41.55 46.96 4.76
C THR A 414 -41.89 45.93 5.84
N SER A 415 -41.42 44.71 5.68
CA SER A 415 -41.43 43.72 6.76
C SER A 415 -40.02 43.46 7.30
N SER A 416 -39.19 44.50 7.44
CA SER A 416 -37.93 44.42 8.19
C SER A 416 -38.06 45.33 9.43
N PHE A 417 -38.54 44.77 10.53
CA PHE A 417 -38.55 45.42 11.82
C PHE A 417 -37.10 45.61 12.31
N GLY A 418 -36.52 46.77 11.94
CA GLY A 418 -35.23 47.20 12.48
C GLY A 418 -35.37 48.15 13.67
N ASP A 419 -36.51 48.87 13.78
CA ASP A 419 -36.78 49.77 14.89
C ASP A 419 -37.76 49.16 15.90
N ASP A 420 -37.57 49.41 17.21
CA ASP A 420 -38.51 49.01 18.25
C ASP A 420 -39.91 49.59 17.94
N PHE A 421 -40.95 48.77 17.97
CA PHE A 421 -42.32 49.15 17.57
C PHE A 421 -42.88 50.39 18.30
N HIS A 422 -42.52 50.55 19.56
CA HIS A 422 -42.94 51.77 20.35
C HIS A 422 -42.39 53.08 19.74
N THR A 423 -41.14 53.04 19.20
CA THR A 423 -40.52 54.16 18.52
C THR A 423 -41.23 54.44 17.18
N MET A 424 -41.62 53.41 16.46
CA MET A 424 -42.40 53.53 15.23
C MET A 424 -43.76 54.15 15.48
N VAL A 425 -44.49 53.65 16.48
CA VAL A 425 -45.78 54.23 16.86
C VAL A 425 -45.68 55.75 17.22
N SER A 426 -44.64 56.10 17.96
CA SER A 426 -44.38 57.51 18.29
C SER A 426 -44.12 58.36 17.05
N ARG A 427 -43.28 57.85 16.15
CA ARG A 427 -42.91 58.47 14.85
C ARG A 427 -44.16 58.62 13.93
N LEU A 428 -45.10 57.67 14.00
CA LEU A 428 -46.28 57.63 13.18
C LEU A 428 -47.30 58.68 13.64
N LEU A 429 -47.52 58.83 14.96
CA LEU A 429 -48.61 59.65 15.53
C LEU A 429 -48.21 61.12 15.80
N MET A 430 -46.97 61.39 16.23
CA MET A 430 -46.48 62.71 16.58
C MET A 430 -46.60 63.78 15.47
N PRO A 431 -46.35 63.45 14.15
CA PRO A 431 -46.51 64.47 13.10
C PRO A 431 -47.91 65.07 12.95
N PHE A 432 -48.95 64.43 13.50
CA PHE A 432 -50.31 64.97 13.47
C PHE A 432 -50.57 66.05 14.54
N GLY A 433 -49.65 66.23 15.50
CA GLY A 433 -49.67 67.29 16.49
C GLY A 433 -49.02 68.58 16.01
N GLN A 434 -49.63 69.31 15.05
CA GLN A 434 -49.14 70.59 14.53
C GLN A 434 -50.08 71.74 14.81
N SER A 435 -49.54 72.93 15.13
CA SER A 435 -50.11 74.25 15.34
C SER A 435 -51.39 74.33 16.19
N ASP A 436 -52.47 73.59 15.91
CA ASP A 436 -53.74 73.70 16.59
C ASP A 436 -54.24 72.40 17.26
N THR A 437 -53.52 71.28 17.05
CA THR A 437 -53.91 69.98 17.61
C THR A 437 -52.82 69.42 18.51
N LYS A 438 -53.14 69.01 19.72
CA LYS A 438 -52.26 68.33 20.66
C LYS A 438 -52.52 66.82 20.60
N VAL A 439 -51.50 66.04 20.29
CA VAL A 439 -51.56 64.55 20.31
C VAL A 439 -50.83 64.01 21.53
N LEU A 440 -51.57 63.31 22.39
CA LEU A 440 -51.05 62.69 23.60
C LEU A 440 -51.06 61.18 23.45
N ILE A 441 -49.86 60.55 23.54
CA ILE A 441 -49.69 59.12 23.50
C ILE A 441 -49.44 58.60 24.91
N ILE A 442 -50.27 57.70 25.40
CA ILE A 442 -50.20 57.15 26.76
C ILE A 442 -50.01 55.64 26.70
N GLY A 443 -49.08 55.10 27.51
CA GLY A 443 -48.83 53.65 27.61
C GLY A 443 -48.13 53.04 26.43
N ASN A 444 -47.37 53.82 25.63
CA ASN A 444 -46.59 53.32 24.51
C ASN A 444 -45.17 52.91 24.95
N ASP A 445 -45.09 52.03 25.97
CA ASP A 445 -43.83 51.58 26.53
C ASP A 445 -43.30 50.32 25.79
N LYS A 446 -41.98 50.18 25.73
CA LYS A 446 -41.34 49.04 25.07
C LYS A 446 -41.86 47.67 25.55
N ILE A 447 -42.05 47.57 26.89
CA ILE A 447 -42.50 46.32 27.55
C ILE A 447 -43.92 45.93 27.07
N LEU A 448 -44.79 46.90 26.77
CA LEU A 448 -46.13 46.60 26.25
C LEU A 448 -46.07 45.82 24.92
N TRP A 449 -45.10 46.14 24.09
CA TRP A 449 -44.94 45.57 22.72
C TRP A 449 -44.13 44.27 22.63
N ASP A 450 -43.40 43.92 23.70
CA ASP A 450 -42.54 42.72 23.65
C ASP A 450 -43.34 41.43 23.38
N ASP A 451 -44.51 41.31 23.97
CA ASP A 451 -45.40 40.15 23.85
C ASP A 451 -46.45 40.26 22.72
N VAL A 452 -46.48 41.35 21.97
CA VAL A 452 -47.45 41.54 20.89
C VAL A 452 -46.98 40.89 19.62
N GLN A 453 -47.78 40.01 19.03
CA GLN A 453 -47.44 39.28 17.80
C GLN A 453 -47.09 40.24 16.65
N ALA A 454 -46.10 39.85 15.83
CA ALA A 454 -45.66 40.61 14.66
C ALA A 454 -46.83 40.89 13.67
N LYS A 455 -47.77 39.93 13.54
CA LYS A 455 -48.96 40.08 12.71
C LYS A 455 -49.88 41.20 13.20
N VAL A 456 -50.08 41.31 14.54
CA VAL A 456 -50.89 42.37 15.17
C VAL A 456 -50.23 43.73 15.00
N LYS A 457 -48.90 43.81 15.23
CA LYS A 457 -48.10 45.03 15.01
C LYS A 457 -48.22 45.52 13.56
N LYS A 458 -48.14 44.61 12.60
CA LYS A 458 -48.24 44.90 11.17
C LYS A 458 -49.60 45.49 10.76
N GLU A 459 -50.69 44.97 11.33
CA GLU A 459 -52.02 45.49 11.00
C GLU A 459 -52.39 46.75 11.81
N LEU A 460 -51.82 46.92 13.02
CA LEU A 460 -52.07 48.08 13.85
C LEU A 460 -51.49 49.37 13.27
N GLU A 461 -50.34 49.33 12.63
CA GLU A 461 -49.72 50.51 12.01
C GLU A 461 -50.65 51.26 11.04
N PRO A 462 -51.20 50.62 9.98
CA PRO A 462 -52.11 51.27 9.06
C PRO A 462 -53.45 51.70 9.72
N ILE A 463 -53.89 50.94 10.75
CA ILE A 463 -55.10 51.32 11.51
C ILE A 463 -54.91 52.65 12.25
N LEU A 464 -53.79 52.80 12.98
CA LEU A 464 -53.48 54.06 13.69
C LEU A 464 -53.35 55.24 12.74
N LEU A 465 -52.70 55.03 11.60
CA LEU A 465 -52.52 56.03 10.57
C LEU A 465 -53.88 56.50 10.00
N GLU A 466 -54.79 55.55 9.70
CA GLU A 466 -56.15 55.88 9.20
C GLU A 466 -56.95 56.63 10.20
N LEU A 467 -56.89 56.30 11.49
CA LEU A 467 -57.59 57.08 12.56
C LEU A 467 -57.09 58.52 12.62
N MET A 468 -55.75 58.72 12.50
CA MET A 468 -55.16 60.06 12.52
C MET A 468 -55.49 60.89 11.27
N ILE A 469 -55.55 60.26 10.11
CA ILE A 469 -55.97 60.91 8.87
C ILE A 469 -57.41 61.31 8.93
N ASN A 470 -58.29 60.46 9.45
CA ASN A 470 -59.70 60.75 9.58
C ASN A 470 -59.92 61.88 10.60
N MET A 471 -59.17 61.92 11.70
CA MET A 471 -59.17 63.03 12.65
C MET A 471 -58.84 64.37 11.96
N LYS A 472 -57.73 64.39 11.18
CA LYS A 472 -57.24 65.58 10.52
C LYS A 472 -58.24 66.09 9.44
N LYS A 473 -58.95 65.20 8.78
CA LYS A 473 -59.90 65.53 7.69
C LYS A 473 -61.29 65.95 8.21
N HIS A 474 -61.72 65.33 9.31
CA HIS A 474 -63.13 65.37 9.66
C HIS A 474 -63.44 65.86 11.08
N SER A 475 -62.46 65.83 12.04
CA SER A 475 -62.75 66.05 13.46
C SER A 475 -62.59 67.47 13.89
N SER A 476 -61.72 68.29 13.29
CA SER A 476 -61.35 69.64 13.80
C SER A 476 -60.95 69.63 15.30
N ALA A 477 -60.42 68.50 15.80
CA ALA A 477 -60.09 68.34 17.21
C ALA A 477 -58.84 69.14 17.59
N ARG A 478 -58.84 69.66 18.79
CA ARG A 478 -57.72 70.35 19.44
C ARG A 478 -56.87 69.41 20.30
N ASN A 479 -57.49 68.37 20.87
CA ASN A 479 -56.82 67.40 21.71
C ASN A 479 -57.15 65.96 21.22
N VAL A 480 -56.14 65.17 21.03
CA VAL A 480 -56.25 63.76 20.63
C VAL A 480 -55.43 62.91 21.60
N ILE A 481 -56.06 61.88 22.15
CA ILE A 481 -55.44 60.97 23.09
C ILE A 481 -55.49 59.57 22.48
N VAL A 482 -54.30 58.95 22.28
CA VAL A 482 -54.18 57.54 21.92
C VAL A 482 -53.55 56.83 23.11
N ARG A 483 -54.30 55.91 23.72
CA ARG A 483 -53.87 55.15 24.89
C ARG A 483 -53.75 53.71 24.56
N PHE A 484 -52.65 53.12 24.98
CA PHE A 484 -52.35 51.70 24.84
C PHE A 484 -52.34 51.07 26.22
N GLU A 485 -53.12 50.04 26.44
CA GLU A 485 -53.27 49.35 27.73
C GLU A 485 -53.35 47.85 27.50
N ARG A 486 -52.81 47.06 28.45
CA ARG A 486 -53.01 45.61 28.49
C ARG A 486 -54.23 45.28 29.33
N GLU A 487 -55.23 44.65 28.75
CA GLU A 487 -56.43 44.22 29.46
C GLU A 487 -56.54 42.69 29.36
N GLY A 488 -56.03 41.98 30.41
CA GLY A 488 -55.91 40.51 30.37
C GLY A 488 -55.00 40.05 29.25
N ASN A 489 -55.51 39.21 28.37
CA ASN A 489 -54.75 38.65 27.19
C ASN A 489 -55.00 39.47 25.91
N GLN A 490 -55.41 40.73 26.02
CA GLN A 490 -55.68 41.62 24.88
C GLN A 490 -54.92 42.93 25.01
N LEU A 491 -54.45 43.43 23.85
CA LEU A 491 -53.98 44.80 23.70
C LEU A 491 -55.23 45.69 23.46
N LYS A 492 -55.49 46.62 24.31
CA LYS A 492 -56.54 47.62 24.16
C LYS A 492 -55.90 48.91 23.67
N VAL A 493 -56.39 49.40 22.54
CA VAL A 493 -56.02 50.70 21.99
C VAL A 493 -57.29 51.62 22.09
N GLN A 494 -57.18 52.70 22.80
CA GLN A 494 -58.24 53.67 22.93
C GLN A 494 -57.83 54.98 22.26
N TYR A 495 -58.58 55.35 21.25
CA TYR A 495 -58.46 56.61 20.57
C TYR A 495 -59.59 57.51 21.10
N THR A 496 -59.29 58.79 21.40
CA THR A 496 -60.27 59.80 21.83
C THR A 496 -59.84 61.14 21.27
N ASP A 497 -60.78 61.89 20.68
CA ASP A 497 -60.60 63.28 20.28
C ASP A 497 -61.76 64.16 20.80
N ASP A 498 -61.56 65.52 20.88
CA ASP A 498 -62.51 66.54 21.33
C ASP A 498 -63.17 67.30 20.15
N GLY A 499 -63.21 66.72 18.96
CA GLY A 499 -63.73 67.36 17.74
C GLY A 499 -65.26 67.34 17.63
N VAL A 500 -65.72 67.47 16.38
CA VAL A 500 -67.18 67.64 16.10
C VAL A 500 -68.00 66.35 16.27
N GLY A 501 -67.34 65.21 16.53
CA GLY A 501 -68.02 63.93 16.69
C GLY A 501 -68.49 63.27 15.37
N PHE A 502 -69.28 62.18 15.53
CA PHE A 502 -69.86 61.52 14.34
C PHE A 502 -71.15 62.26 13.89
N PRO A 503 -71.39 62.52 12.59
CA PRO A 503 -72.65 63.04 12.08
C PRO A 503 -73.82 62.11 12.46
N THR A 504 -75.00 62.68 12.62
CA THR A 504 -76.23 61.94 12.95
C THR A 504 -76.65 60.92 11.93
N ASP A 505 -76.29 61.13 10.63
CA ASP A 505 -76.50 60.17 9.51
C ASP A 505 -75.21 59.43 9.07
N PHE A 506 -74.32 59.14 10.01
CA PHE A 506 -73.06 58.55 9.72
C PHE A 506 -73.24 57.17 9.09
N ARG A 507 -72.86 57.02 7.78
CA ARG A 507 -72.67 55.73 7.05
C ARG A 507 -71.21 55.46 6.96
N TYR A 508 -70.84 54.18 7.21
CA TYR A 508 -69.47 53.74 7.11
C TYR A 508 -68.89 54.06 5.69
N ALA A 509 -67.94 54.94 5.61
CA ALA A 509 -67.19 55.22 4.43
C ALA A 509 -66.02 54.19 4.25
N ASN A 510 -65.50 54.00 3.06
CA ASN A 510 -64.54 52.99 2.72
C ASN A 510 -63.32 52.90 3.64
N GLY A 511 -62.86 53.96 4.28
CA GLY A 511 -61.69 53.94 5.18
C GLY A 511 -61.93 53.16 6.47
N LEU A 512 -63.10 53.37 7.12
CA LEU A 512 -63.45 52.65 8.37
C LEU A 512 -63.80 51.19 8.13
N THR A 513 -64.41 50.85 6.97
CA THR A 513 -64.63 49.46 6.54
C THR A 513 -63.32 48.71 6.40
N ASN A 514 -62.31 49.37 5.82
CA ASN A 514 -60.99 48.79 5.71
C ASN A 514 -60.30 48.56 7.08
N THR A 515 -60.52 49.48 8.02
CA THR A 515 -60.02 49.37 9.40
C THR A 515 -60.68 48.19 10.12
N GLU A 516 -62.04 48.04 10.00
CA GLU A 516 -62.74 46.86 10.53
C GLU A 516 -62.24 45.54 9.96
N ASN A 517 -62.03 45.46 8.63
CA ASN A 517 -61.49 44.24 7.96
C ASN A 517 -60.08 43.89 8.45
N ARG A 518 -59.23 44.91 8.69
CA ARG A 518 -57.86 44.68 9.22
C ARG A 518 -57.88 44.18 10.65
N ILE A 519 -58.79 44.75 11.49
CA ILE A 519 -58.97 44.34 12.87
C ILE A 519 -59.51 42.90 12.92
N ALA A 520 -60.49 42.58 12.08
CA ALA A 520 -61.02 41.19 11.92
C ALA A 520 -59.97 40.18 11.46
N ALA A 521 -59.04 40.59 10.57
CA ALA A 521 -57.96 39.71 10.08
C ALA A 521 -56.98 39.24 11.18
N VAL A 522 -56.91 39.94 12.30
CA VAL A 522 -56.16 39.59 13.51
C VAL A 522 -57.05 39.14 14.66
N ALA A 523 -58.28 38.74 14.38
CA ALA A 523 -59.31 38.34 15.39
C ALA A 523 -59.55 39.41 16.50
N GLY A 524 -59.38 40.64 16.17
CA GLY A 524 -59.70 41.79 17.05
C GLY A 524 -61.12 42.28 16.91
N ARG A 525 -61.49 43.25 17.70
CA ARG A 525 -62.80 43.97 17.63
C ARG A 525 -62.59 45.44 17.81
N ILE A 526 -63.43 46.25 17.14
CA ILE A 526 -63.49 47.70 17.28
C ILE A 526 -64.87 48.11 17.78
N ILE A 527 -64.92 49.13 18.67
CA ILE A 527 -66.13 49.64 19.24
C ILE A 527 -66.11 51.19 19.10
N PHE A 528 -67.11 51.73 18.45
CA PHE A 528 -67.31 53.17 18.31
C PHE A 528 -68.31 53.61 19.37
N ASP A 529 -67.88 54.49 20.35
CA ASP A 529 -68.77 55.06 21.37
C ASP A 529 -69.55 56.17 20.73
N ARG A 530 -70.86 55.95 20.53
CA ARG A 530 -71.77 56.94 19.90
C ARG A 530 -72.39 57.95 20.88
N ASN A 531 -72.26 57.77 22.18
CA ASN A 531 -72.87 58.57 23.22
C ASN A 531 -71.90 59.60 23.85
N THR A 532 -70.90 60.06 23.11
CA THR A 532 -70.02 61.14 23.59
C THR A 532 -70.65 62.50 23.28
N PRO A 533 -70.77 63.41 24.24
CA PRO A 533 -71.37 64.73 24.03
C PRO A 533 -70.57 65.60 23.03
N THR A 534 -69.31 65.42 22.95
CA THR A 534 -68.38 66.06 22.01
C THR A 534 -67.26 65.05 21.63
N GLY A 535 -66.75 65.10 20.36
CA GLY A 535 -65.64 64.32 19.88
C GLY A 535 -65.96 62.86 19.56
N VAL A 536 -64.89 62.09 19.18
CA VAL A 536 -64.96 60.68 18.83
C VAL A 536 -64.19 59.84 19.86
N LYS A 537 -64.79 58.72 20.28
CA LYS A 537 -64.14 57.74 21.12
C LYS A 537 -64.23 56.34 20.46
N ILE A 538 -63.03 55.69 20.19
CA ILE A 538 -62.90 54.37 19.57
C ILE A 538 -62.07 53.47 20.48
N ARG A 539 -62.54 52.25 20.68
CA ARG A 539 -61.81 51.21 21.43
C ARG A 539 -61.55 50.03 20.51
N ILE A 540 -60.29 49.66 20.43
CA ILE A 540 -59.86 48.53 19.64
C ILE A 540 -59.26 47.50 20.60
N TYR A 541 -59.69 46.27 20.50
CA TYR A 541 -59.17 45.11 21.26
C TYR A 541 -58.52 44.12 20.28
N LEU A 542 -57.24 43.84 20.52
CA LEU A 542 -56.45 42.96 19.68
C LEU A 542 -55.88 41.79 20.52
N PRO A 543 -55.91 40.59 20.07
CA PRO A 543 -55.29 39.45 20.81
C PRO A 543 -53.80 39.68 20.98
N ASN A 544 -53.28 39.35 22.16
CA ASN A 544 -51.87 39.57 22.49
C ASN A 544 -51.04 38.32 22.35
N VAL A 545 -51.68 37.13 22.17
CA VAL A 545 -51.01 35.81 22.00
C VAL A 545 -51.38 35.21 20.66
#